data_f2569122b679aec97c41b13380237489
#
_entry.id   f2569122b679aec97c41b13380237489
#
_cell.length_a   1.000
_cell.length_b   1.000
_cell.length_c   1.000
_cell.angle_alpha   90.00
_cell.angle_beta   90.00
_cell.angle_gamma   90.00
#
_symmetry.space_group_name_H-M   'P 1'
#
loop_
_entity.id
_entity.type
_entity.pdbx_description
1 polymer ?
#
loop_
_entity_poly.entity_id
_entity_poly.type
_entity_poly.pdbx_seq_one_letter_code
_entity_poly.pdbx_strand_id
1 'polypeptide(L)'
;MPTILIVDDEQDIRELLVLKLEREGFSTLQAENGLIGEERARKKQPDLIILDLMMPGKNGIAVCKSLKEDSRTAAIPILMLTAREGLDEKIVGLELGVDDYMTKPFSPKELVLRVRNILRRTLTVEGGSIIELGDFRLDKNNLKFYLAGEEIDLTSTEFKLLMALIEIPGTTRERDELLQKVWGYSDRTQTRTLDTHIKRLRAKLGSYVESIETIRAVGYRFNSPKLSKG
;
A
#
# COMPACT_ATOMS: atom_id res chain seq x y z
N MET A 1 19.06 3.76 -6.12
CA MET A 1 18.99 3.76 -4.64
C MET A 1 17.63 4.33 -4.27
N PRO A 2 16.76 3.58 -3.58
CA PRO A 2 15.40 4.07 -3.29
C PRO A 2 15.43 5.32 -2.41
N THR A 3 14.54 6.25 -2.73
CA THR A 3 14.40 7.54 -2.03
C THR A 3 13.16 7.52 -1.15
N ILE A 4 13.32 7.84 0.13
CA ILE A 4 12.26 7.84 1.13
C ILE A 4 12.00 9.28 1.58
N LEU A 5 10.75 9.73 1.45
CA LEU A 5 10.31 11.00 2.00
C LEU A 5 9.78 10.80 3.42
N ILE A 6 10.36 11.52 4.37
CA ILE A 6 9.97 11.53 5.80
C ILE A 6 9.22 12.83 6.06
N VAL A 7 7.95 12.70 6.49
CA VAL A 7 7.06 13.82 6.81
C VAL A 7 6.63 13.69 8.26
N ASP A 8 7.19 14.51 9.13
CA ASP A 8 6.95 14.52 10.58
C ASP A 8 7.28 15.93 11.08
N ASP A 9 6.54 16.51 12.01
CA ASP A 9 6.83 17.84 12.55
C ASP A 9 7.93 17.80 13.63
N GLU A 10 8.15 16.65 14.27
CA GLU A 10 9.20 16.45 15.28
C GLU A 10 10.58 16.30 14.62
N GLN A 11 11.46 17.30 14.79
CA GLN A 11 12.81 17.27 14.21
C GLN A 11 13.63 16.07 14.66
N ASP A 12 13.58 15.72 15.94
CA ASP A 12 14.36 14.61 16.50
C ASP A 12 13.96 13.26 15.85
N ILE A 13 12.67 13.09 15.58
CA ILE A 13 12.17 11.89 14.88
C ILE A 13 12.68 11.86 13.44
N ARG A 14 12.59 12.99 12.70
CA ARG A 14 13.12 13.06 11.35
C ARG A 14 14.60 12.72 11.28
N GLU A 15 15.42 13.32 12.15
CA GLU A 15 16.87 13.07 12.22
C GLU A 15 17.19 11.63 12.55
N LEU A 16 16.47 11.02 13.52
CA LEU A 16 16.61 9.61 13.85
C LEU A 16 16.32 8.72 12.65
N LEU A 17 15.22 9.00 11.93
CA LEU A 17 14.81 8.23 10.75
C LEU A 17 15.80 8.38 9.61
N VAL A 18 16.28 9.59 9.32
CA VAL A 18 17.32 9.85 8.33
C VAL A 18 18.56 9.02 8.64
N LEU A 19 19.10 9.15 9.86
CA LEU A 19 20.30 8.42 10.26
C LEU A 19 20.16 6.91 10.08
N LYS A 20 18.99 6.36 10.44
CA LYS A 20 18.75 4.92 10.35
C LYS A 20 18.59 4.45 8.92
N LEU A 21 17.82 5.17 8.10
CA LEU A 21 17.55 4.79 6.73
C LEU A 21 18.78 4.95 5.83
N GLU A 22 19.57 6.01 6.01
CA GLU A 22 20.81 6.21 5.25
C GLU A 22 21.87 5.15 5.57
N ARG A 23 21.99 4.73 6.83
CA ARG A 23 22.86 3.59 7.21
C ARG A 23 22.44 2.27 6.56
N GLU A 24 21.17 2.13 6.21
CA GLU A 24 20.61 0.96 5.54
C GLU A 24 20.64 1.06 4.01
N GLY A 25 21.25 2.14 3.47
CA GLY A 25 21.46 2.33 2.05
C GLY A 25 20.30 2.99 1.31
N PHE A 26 19.43 3.74 1.98
CA PHE A 26 18.38 4.53 1.35
C PHE A 26 18.81 5.99 1.18
N SER A 27 18.26 6.68 0.18
CA SER A 27 18.29 8.15 0.12
C SER A 27 17.11 8.71 0.88
N THR A 28 17.29 9.86 1.53
CA THR A 28 16.21 10.48 2.31
C THR A 28 15.88 11.88 1.84
N LEU A 29 14.60 12.24 1.92
CA LEU A 29 14.06 13.59 1.82
C LEU A 29 13.27 13.85 3.10
N GLN A 30 13.30 15.09 3.58
CA GLN A 30 12.58 15.46 4.81
C GLN A 30 11.51 16.50 4.49
N ALA A 31 10.43 16.52 5.28
CA ALA A 31 9.43 17.58 5.30
C ALA A 31 8.94 17.77 6.73
N GLU A 32 8.88 19.00 7.19
CA GLU A 32 8.52 19.37 8.55
C GLU A 32 7.01 19.59 8.76
N ASN A 33 6.22 19.47 7.70
CA ASN A 33 4.77 19.57 7.74
C ASN A 33 4.13 18.95 6.50
N GLY A 34 2.80 18.77 6.53
CA GLY A 34 2.06 18.13 5.47
C GLY A 34 2.09 18.85 4.13
N LEU A 35 2.13 20.19 4.11
CA LEU A 35 2.14 20.97 2.86
C LEU A 35 3.47 20.78 2.11
N ILE A 36 4.59 20.88 2.83
CA ILE A 36 5.93 20.63 2.27
C ILE A 36 6.05 19.15 1.85
N GLY A 37 5.47 18.24 2.62
CA GLY A 37 5.42 16.81 2.30
C GLY A 37 4.75 16.54 0.95
N GLU A 38 3.57 17.10 0.72
CA GLU A 38 2.86 16.96 -0.56
C GLU A 38 3.62 17.57 -1.73
N GLU A 39 4.16 18.79 -1.55
CA GLU A 39 4.94 19.44 -2.58
C GLU A 39 6.15 18.60 -2.98
N ARG A 40 6.89 18.09 -2.00
CA ARG A 40 8.07 17.24 -2.25
C ARG A 40 7.67 15.91 -2.87
N ALA A 41 6.58 15.27 -2.42
CA ALA A 41 6.08 14.05 -3.02
C ALA A 41 5.78 14.22 -4.52
N ARG A 42 5.07 15.30 -4.90
CA ARG A 42 4.75 15.59 -6.29
C ARG A 42 5.98 15.92 -7.16
N LYS A 43 6.92 16.68 -6.61
CA LYS A 43 8.12 17.13 -7.37
C LYS A 43 9.21 16.06 -7.47
N LYS A 44 9.40 15.25 -6.41
CA LYS A 44 10.55 14.36 -6.29
C LYS A 44 10.19 12.90 -6.54
N GLN A 45 8.90 12.54 -6.54
CA GLN A 45 8.41 11.19 -6.80
C GLN A 45 9.19 10.13 -5.98
N PRO A 46 9.17 10.20 -4.62
CA PRO A 46 9.91 9.24 -3.80
C PRO A 46 9.36 7.82 -3.97
N ASP A 47 10.18 6.83 -3.70
CA ASP A 47 9.80 5.41 -3.76
C ASP A 47 8.93 4.97 -2.57
N LEU A 48 8.92 5.75 -1.48
CA LEU A 48 8.10 5.54 -0.29
C LEU A 48 7.97 6.84 0.50
N ILE A 49 6.82 7.03 1.15
CA ILE A 49 6.57 8.12 2.10
C ILE A 49 6.37 7.54 3.49
N ILE A 50 7.12 8.03 4.48
CA ILE A 50 6.84 7.85 5.90
C ILE A 50 6.12 9.12 6.36
N LEU A 51 4.89 8.97 6.86
CA LEU A 51 4.00 10.09 7.12
C LEU A 51 3.46 10.03 8.55
N ASP A 52 3.77 11.06 9.34
CA ASP A 52 3.13 11.22 10.65
C ASP A 52 1.66 11.66 10.50
N LEU A 53 0.81 11.08 11.32
CA LEU A 53 -0.61 11.44 11.40
C LEU A 53 -0.82 12.77 12.11
N MET A 54 -0.09 12.99 13.20
CA MET A 54 -0.35 14.04 14.18
C MET A 54 0.52 15.27 13.94
N MET A 55 0.35 15.91 12.81
CA MET A 55 1.07 17.15 12.49
C MET A 55 0.17 18.38 12.62
N PRO A 56 0.68 19.52 13.10
CA PRO A 56 -0.06 20.78 13.14
C PRO A 56 -0.41 21.28 11.72
N GLY A 57 -1.54 21.94 11.61
CA GLY A 57 -2.03 22.48 10.34
C GLY A 57 -2.67 21.39 9.47
N LYS A 58 -2.01 20.96 8.40
CA LYS A 58 -2.51 19.85 7.57
C LYS A 58 -2.06 18.51 8.14
N ASN A 59 -2.98 17.79 8.77
CA ASN A 59 -2.71 16.49 9.38
C ASN A 59 -2.39 15.40 8.32
N GLY A 60 -1.76 14.31 8.77
CA GLY A 60 -1.33 13.22 7.88
C GLY A 60 -2.47 12.53 7.14
N ILE A 61 -3.69 12.50 7.70
CA ILE A 61 -4.88 11.94 7.02
C ILE A 61 -5.22 12.77 5.78
N ALA A 62 -5.26 14.10 5.92
CA ALA A 62 -5.55 15.01 4.80
C ALA A 62 -4.45 14.97 3.72
N VAL A 63 -3.17 14.84 4.14
CA VAL A 63 -2.02 14.65 3.23
C VAL A 63 -2.16 13.33 2.47
N CYS A 64 -2.41 12.23 3.17
CA CYS A 64 -2.58 10.91 2.56
C CYS A 64 -3.72 10.91 1.53
N LYS A 65 -4.87 11.46 1.88
CA LYS A 65 -6.02 11.59 0.97
C LYS A 65 -5.63 12.33 -0.30
N SER A 66 -5.02 13.50 -0.15
CA SER A 66 -4.58 14.35 -1.28
C SER A 66 -3.57 13.63 -2.19
N LEU A 67 -2.62 12.88 -1.61
CA LEU A 67 -1.64 12.10 -2.38
C LEU A 67 -2.25 10.91 -3.09
N LYS A 68 -3.24 10.25 -2.50
CA LYS A 68 -3.93 9.08 -3.10
C LYS A 68 -4.98 9.46 -4.13
N GLU A 69 -5.47 10.71 -4.12
CA GLU A 69 -6.37 11.26 -5.14
C GLU A 69 -5.63 11.84 -6.36
N ASP A 70 -4.32 12.11 -6.26
CA ASP A 70 -3.50 12.62 -7.36
C ASP A 70 -2.84 11.44 -8.11
N SER A 71 -3.19 11.22 -9.37
CA SER A 71 -2.69 10.12 -10.20
C SER A 71 -1.15 10.04 -10.26
N ARG A 72 -0.45 11.17 -10.08
CA ARG A 72 1.03 11.21 -10.06
C ARG A 72 1.62 10.61 -8.79
N THR A 73 0.89 10.63 -7.68
CA THR A 73 1.38 10.18 -6.37
C THR A 73 0.59 9.01 -5.78
N ALA A 74 -0.56 8.65 -6.37
CA ALA A 74 -1.43 7.58 -5.88
C ALA A 74 -0.71 6.22 -5.72
N ALA A 75 0.21 5.91 -6.64
CA ALA A 75 0.99 4.68 -6.62
C ALA A 75 2.13 4.67 -5.58
N ILE A 76 2.54 5.84 -5.06
CA ILE A 76 3.61 5.91 -4.07
C ILE A 76 3.12 5.27 -2.77
N PRO A 77 3.83 4.25 -2.25
CA PRO A 77 3.46 3.60 -1.01
C PRO A 77 3.65 4.55 0.19
N ILE A 78 2.73 4.46 1.15
CA ILE A 78 2.73 5.26 2.37
C ILE A 78 2.78 4.36 3.59
N LEU A 79 3.83 4.52 4.41
CA LEU A 79 3.92 3.99 5.77
C LEU A 79 3.49 5.09 6.75
N MET A 80 2.38 4.91 7.44
CA MET A 80 1.83 5.89 8.34
C MET A 80 2.34 5.69 9.78
N LEU A 81 2.78 6.77 10.43
CA LEU A 81 3.12 6.77 11.85
C LEU A 81 1.94 7.35 12.65
N THR A 82 1.55 6.71 13.74
CA THR A 82 0.40 7.11 14.55
C THR A 82 0.66 6.98 16.05
N ALA A 83 0.06 7.84 16.87
CA ALA A 83 0.06 7.65 18.31
C ALA A 83 -0.81 6.41 18.68
N ARG A 84 -0.55 5.82 19.85
CA ARG A 84 -1.13 4.53 20.29
C ARG A 84 -2.65 4.54 20.51
N GLU A 85 -3.30 5.70 20.58
CA GLU A 85 -4.67 5.85 21.10
C GLU A 85 -5.79 5.98 20.05
N GLY A 86 -5.49 5.92 18.74
CA GLY A 86 -6.48 6.14 17.70
C GLY A 86 -6.89 4.87 16.94
N LEU A 87 -7.76 4.00 17.50
CA LEU A 87 -8.39 2.91 16.74
C LEU A 87 -9.17 3.45 15.53
N ASP A 88 -9.84 4.59 15.69
CA ASP A 88 -10.60 5.25 14.63
C ASP A 88 -9.69 5.84 13.55
N GLU A 89 -8.53 6.39 13.93
CA GLU A 89 -7.53 6.93 12.99
C GLU A 89 -6.85 5.82 12.17
N LYS A 90 -6.64 4.63 12.76
CA LYS A 90 -6.16 3.45 12.02
C LYS A 90 -7.17 2.97 10.96
N ILE A 91 -8.46 2.99 11.31
CA ILE A 91 -9.54 2.63 10.40
C ILE A 91 -9.60 3.64 9.26
N VAL A 92 -9.54 4.93 9.55
CA VAL A 92 -9.52 6.00 8.55
C VAL A 92 -8.28 5.93 7.67
N GLY A 93 -7.09 5.70 8.23
CA GLY A 93 -5.86 5.52 7.45
C GLY A 93 -5.95 4.33 6.50
N LEU A 94 -6.45 3.20 6.98
CA LEU A 94 -6.72 2.02 6.17
C LEU A 94 -7.78 2.30 5.10
N GLU A 95 -8.80 3.09 5.41
CA GLU A 95 -9.79 3.58 4.44
C GLU A 95 -9.21 4.53 3.38
N LEU A 96 -8.07 5.15 3.60
CA LEU A 96 -7.40 6.04 2.64
C LEU A 96 -6.39 5.34 1.71
N GLY A 97 -6.13 4.03 1.87
CA GLY A 97 -5.22 3.28 0.99
C GLY A 97 -3.75 3.37 1.37
N VAL A 98 -3.44 3.56 2.66
CA VAL A 98 -2.07 3.42 3.16
C VAL A 98 -1.60 1.97 3.02
N ASP A 99 -0.31 1.81 2.79
CA ASP A 99 0.28 0.49 2.53
C ASP A 99 0.61 -0.24 3.83
N ASP A 100 0.97 0.50 4.88
CA ASP A 100 1.20 -0.03 6.23
C ASP A 100 1.10 1.11 7.26
N TYR A 101 0.99 0.76 8.54
CA TYR A 101 1.02 1.70 9.65
C TYR A 101 1.86 1.19 10.81
N MET A 102 2.40 2.11 11.61
CA MET A 102 3.19 1.82 12.79
C MET A 102 2.83 2.77 13.91
N THR A 103 2.74 2.25 15.14
CA THR A 103 2.42 3.08 16.31
C THR A 103 3.69 3.64 16.97
N LYS A 104 3.66 4.91 17.32
CA LYS A 104 4.65 5.54 18.21
C LYS A 104 4.38 5.12 19.68
N PRO A 105 5.40 4.80 20.51
CA PRO A 105 6.81 4.69 20.15
C PRO A 105 7.10 3.40 19.34
N PHE A 106 7.99 3.49 18.37
CA PHE A 106 8.34 2.38 17.49
C PHE A 106 9.82 1.99 17.61
N SER A 107 10.11 0.74 17.25
CA SER A 107 11.50 0.29 17.08
C SER A 107 12.05 0.75 15.72
N PRO A 108 13.18 1.49 15.67
CA PRO A 108 13.81 1.84 14.41
C PRO A 108 14.17 0.63 13.54
N LYS A 109 14.50 -0.52 14.16
CA LYS A 109 14.73 -1.78 13.42
C LYS A 109 13.46 -2.30 12.75
N GLU A 110 12.32 -2.22 13.44
CA GLU A 110 11.03 -2.63 12.89
C GLU A 110 10.64 -1.72 11.71
N LEU A 111 10.81 -0.41 11.86
CA LEU A 111 10.54 0.55 10.79
C LEU A 111 11.35 0.23 9.53
N VAL A 112 12.65 0.00 9.66
CA VAL A 112 13.51 -0.39 8.53
C VAL A 112 13.04 -1.69 7.87
N LEU A 113 12.65 -2.70 8.64
CA LEU A 113 12.09 -3.94 8.10
C LEU A 113 10.81 -3.71 7.30
N ARG A 114 9.91 -2.86 7.81
CA ARG A 114 8.67 -2.49 7.10
C ARG A 114 8.95 -1.74 5.81
N VAL A 115 9.84 -0.75 5.85
CA VAL A 115 10.31 -0.01 4.68
C VAL A 115 10.88 -0.96 3.62
N ARG A 116 11.79 -1.84 4.00
CA ARG A 116 12.36 -2.85 3.08
C ARG A 116 11.29 -3.77 2.50
N ASN A 117 10.34 -4.21 3.31
CA ASN A 117 9.25 -5.06 2.87
C ASN A 117 8.34 -4.34 1.87
N ILE A 118 8.01 -3.08 2.10
CA ILE A 118 7.21 -2.28 1.17
C ILE A 118 7.98 -2.11 -0.15
N LEU A 119 9.24 -1.68 -0.11
CA LEU A 119 10.06 -1.42 -1.30
C LEU A 119 10.43 -2.70 -2.06
N ARG A 120 10.79 -3.80 -1.38
CA ARG A 120 11.08 -5.07 -2.04
C ARG A 120 9.93 -5.55 -2.92
N ARG A 121 8.72 -5.28 -2.52
CA ARG A 121 7.51 -5.65 -3.24
C ARG A 121 7.28 -4.79 -4.48
N THR A 122 7.90 -3.63 -4.54
CA THR A 122 7.90 -2.76 -5.72
C THR A 122 8.96 -3.19 -6.76
N LEU A 123 10.00 -3.92 -6.31
CA LEU A 123 11.20 -4.20 -7.13
C LEU A 123 11.36 -5.65 -7.60
N THR A 124 10.60 -6.63 -7.07
CA THR A 124 10.79 -8.04 -7.45
C THR A 124 9.63 -8.59 -8.25
N VAL A 125 9.83 -8.63 -9.55
CA VAL A 125 9.03 -9.50 -10.44
C VAL A 125 9.97 -10.26 -11.36
N GLU A 126 10.42 -11.44 -10.92
CA GLU A 126 10.96 -12.47 -11.81
C GLU A 126 9.79 -13.21 -12.48
N GLY A 127 9.82 -13.27 -13.79
CA GLY A 127 8.78 -13.91 -14.63
C GLY A 127 7.90 -12.88 -15.34
N GLY A 128 7.54 -13.13 -16.60
CA GLY A 128 6.88 -12.27 -17.58
C GLY A 128 6.15 -11.02 -17.04
N SER A 129 6.43 -9.89 -17.62
CA SER A 129 5.99 -8.59 -17.10
C SER A 129 4.47 -8.39 -17.09
N ILE A 130 3.74 -9.15 -17.88
CA ILE A 130 2.28 -9.03 -18.09
C ILE A 130 1.59 -10.35 -17.74
N ILE A 131 0.54 -10.24 -16.92
CA ILE A 131 -0.43 -11.34 -16.68
C ILE A 131 -1.73 -10.96 -17.35
N GLU A 132 -2.27 -11.87 -18.14
CA GLU A 132 -3.58 -11.73 -18.76
C GLU A 132 -4.48 -12.90 -18.34
N LEU A 133 -5.65 -12.57 -17.78
CA LEU A 133 -6.68 -13.51 -17.35
C LEU A 133 -8.06 -12.99 -17.75
N GLY A 134 -8.51 -13.37 -18.95
CA GLY A 134 -9.73 -12.82 -19.54
C GLY A 134 -9.59 -11.31 -19.72
N ASP A 135 -10.51 -10.55 -19.13
CA ASP A 135 -10.51 -9.08 -19.20
C ASP A 135 -9.50 -8.40 -18.26
N PHE A 136 -8.79 -9.19 -17.42
CA PHE A 136 -7.79 -8.67 -16.47
C PHE A 136 -6.40 -8.70 -17.10
N ARG A 137 -5.75 -7.55 -17.19
CA ARG A 137 -4.37 -7.41 -17.63
C ARG A 137 -3.57 -6.63 -16.58
N LEU A 138 -2.53 -7.25 -16.04
CA LEU A 138 -1.66 -6.67 -15.03
C LEU A 138 -0.24 -6.51 -15.58
N ASP A 139 0.24 -5.29 -15.59
CA ASP A 139 1.65 -4.97 -15.87
C ASP A 139 2.40 -4.87 -14.53
N LYS A 140 3.19 -5.90 -14.25
CA LYS A 140 3.95 -6.00 -13.00
C LYS A 140 5.07 -4.97 -12.90
N ASN A 141 5.69 -4.61 -14.03
CA ASN A 141 6.81 -3.68 -14.04
C ASN A 141 6.39 -2.25 -13.76
N ASN A 142 5.21 -1.88 -14.29
CA ASN A 142 4.67 -0.53 -14.16
C ASN A 142 3.62 -0.42 -13.04
N LEU A 143 3.30 -1.53 -12.34
CA LEU A 143 2.22 -1.64 -11.35
C LEU A 143 0.87 -1.16 -11.89
N LYS A 144 0.61 -1.41 -13.18
CA LYS A 144 -0.62 -1.01 -13.86
C LYS A 144 -1.59 -2.16 -14.02
N PHE A 145 -2.85 -1.86 -13.81
CA PHE A 145 -3.95 -2.80 -13.98
C PHE A 145 -4.93 -2.27 -15.01
N TYR A 146 -5.31 -3.13 -15.94
CA TYR A 146 -6.32 -2.86 -16.95
C TYR A 146 -7.45 -3.87 -16.81
N LEU A 147 -8.67 -3.40 -16.89
CA LEU A 147 -9.89 -4.21 -16.85
C LEU A 147 -10.73 -3.92 -18.10
N ALA A 148 -10.99 -4.94 -18.90
CA ALA A 148 -11.67 -4.80 -20.20
C ALA A 148 -11.03 -3.72 -21.12
N GLY A 149 -9.70 -3.55 -21.03
CA GLY A 149 -8.93 -2.58 -21.80
C GLY A 149 -8.81 -1.19 -21.19
N GLU A 150 -9.56 -0.87 -20.14
CA GLU A 150 -9.48 0.40 -19.43
C GLU A 150 -8.47 0.33 -18.26
N GLU A 151 -7.65 1.36 -18.11
CA GLU A 151 -6.71 1.46 -16.97
C GLU A 151 -7.48 1.78 -15.70
N ILE A 152 -7.28 0.97 -14.67
CA ILE A 152 -7.88 1.14 -13.34
C ILE A 152 -6.78 1.50 -12.34
N ASP A 153 -6.91 2.65 -11.71
CA ASP A 153 -5.97 3.12 -10.70
C ASP A 153 -6.06 2.27 -9.42
N LEU A 154 -5.06 1.44 -9.20
CA LEU A 154 -4.86 0.70 -7.95
C LEU A 154 -3.73 1.33 -7.13
N THR A 155 -3.91 1.36 -5.81
CA THR A 155 -2.78 1.61 -4.91
C THR A 155 -1.80 0.43 -4.97
N SER A 156 -0.54 0.64 -4.56
CA SER A 156 0.46 -0.45 -4.54
C SER A 156 -0.02 -1.68 -3.77
N THR A 157 -0.72 -1.47 -2.65
CA THR A 157 -1.27 -2.57 -1.83
C THR A 157 -2.42 -3.29 -2.51
N GLU A 158 -3.35 -2.57 -3.15
CA GLU A 158 -4.44 -3.16 -3.91
C GLU A 158 -3.91 -3.97 -5.10
N PHE A 159 -2.91 -3.45 -5.81
CA PHE A 159 -2.24 -4.17 -6.89
C PHE A 159 -1.59 -5.47 -6.40
N LYS A 160 -0.83 -5.41 -5.30
CA LYS A 160 -0.20 -6.59 -4.68
C LYS A 160 -1.22 -7.60 -4.20
N LEU A 161 -2.32 -7.14 -3.61
CA LEU A 161 -3.40 -8.01 -3.14
C LEU A 161 -4.08 -8.71 -4.32
N LEU A 162 -4.38 -7.99 -5.40
CA LEU A 162 -4.91 -8.57 -6.62
C LEU A 162 -3.93 -9.61 -7.19
N MET A 163 -2.64 -9.27 -7.27
CA MET A 163 -1.59 -10.19 -7.72
C MET A 163 -1.54 -11.47 -6.88
N ALA A 164 -1.59 -11.35 -5.54
CA ALA A 164 -1.57 -12.51 -4.66
C ALA A 164 -2.78 -13.43 -4.85
N LEU A 165 -3.93 -12.85 -5.19
CA LEU A 165 -5.17 -13.59 -5.43
C LEU A 165 -5.17 -14.30 -6.79
N ILE A 166 -4.69 -13.63 -7.85
CA ILE A 166 -4.71 -14.18 -9.21
C ILE A 166 -3.56 -15.13 -9.54
N GLU A 167 -2.55 -15.23 -8.68
CA GLU A 167 -1.39 -16.11 -8.90
C GLU A 167 -1.80 -17.59 -9.11
N ILE A 168 -2.81 -18.05 -8.37
CA ILE A 168 -3.40 -19.37 -8.53
C ILE A 168 -4.94 -19.21 -8.53
N PRO A 169 -5.55 -18.95 -9.69
CA PRO A 169 -6.98 -18.77 -9.79
C PRO A 169 -7.74 -20.02 -9.33
N GLY A 170 -8.90 -19.82 -8.71
CA GLY A 170 -9.73 -20.90 -8.18
C GLY A 170 -9.29 -21.47 -6.83
N THR A 171 -8.09 -21.10 -6.36
CA THR A 171 -7.58 -21.55 -5.05
C THR A 171 -7.94 -20.54 -3.96
N THR A 172 -8.41 -21.04 -2.82
CA THR A 172 -8.66 -20.21 -1.64
C THR A 172 -7.33 -19.85 -0.98
N ARG A 173 -7.09 -18.56 -0.79
CA ARG A 173 -5.95 -18.04 -0.04
C ARG A 173 -6.40 -17.73 1.38
N GLU A 174 -5.68 -18.26 2.36
CA GLU A 174 -5.94 -17.97 3.77
C GLU A 174 -5.61 -16.50 4.11
N ARG A 175 -6.30 -15.96 5.13
CA ARG A 175 -6.10 -14.57 5.57
C ARG A 175 -4.67 -14.30 5.99
N ASP A 176 -4.08 -15.20 6.77
CA ASP A 176 -2.71 -15.08 7.27
C ASP A 176 -1.69 -15.17 6.11
N GLU A 177 -1.95 -16.03 5.12
CA GLU A 177 -1.14 -16.12 3.90
C GLU A 177 -1.16 -14.81 3.11
N LEU A 178 -2.34 -14.21 2.91
CA LEU A 178 -2.48 -12.93 2.21
C LEU A 178 -1.80 -11.79 2.99
N LEU A 179 -1.97 -11.75 4.30
CA LEU A 179 -1.29 -10.76 5.16
C LEU A 179 0.23 -10.92 5.07
N GLN A 180 0.74 -12.15 5.19
CA GLN A 180 2.16 -12.41 5.05
C GLN A 180 2.68 -12.03 3.66
N LYS A 181 1.94 -12.35 2.61
CA LYS A 181 2.35 -12.12 1.23
C LYS A 181 2.30 -10.64 0.84
N VAL A 182 1.28 -9.91 1.28
CA VAL A 182 1.07 -8.50 0.93
C VAL A 182 1.73 -7.55 1.91
N TRP A 183 1.78 -7.83 3.20
CA TRP A 183 2.37 -6.96 4.23
C TRP A 183 3.65 -7.51 4.87
N GLY A 184 3.93 -8.83 4.74
CA GLY A 184 5.15 -9.46 5.27
C GLY A 184 5.07 -9.84 6.74
N TYR A 185 3.90 -9.78 7.32
CA TYR A 185 3.64 -10.23 8.68
C TYR A 185 2.24 -10.88 8.76
N SER A 186 2.09 -11.80 9.71
CA SER A 186 0.81 -12.39 10.06
C SER A 186 0.49 -11.99 11.51
N ASP A 187 -0.25 -10.91 11.67
CA ASP A 187 -0.82 -10.53 12.96
C ASP A 187 -2.35 -10.62 12.87
N ARG A 188 -2.93 -11.54 13.64
CA ARG A 188 -4.38 -11.77 13.67
C ARG A 188 -5.19 -10.54 14.07
N THR A 189 -4.56 -9.55 14.71
CA THR A 189 -5.21 -8.27 15.02
C THR A 189 -5.45 -7.40 13.79
N GLN A 190 -4.81 -7.73 12.66
CA GLN A 190 -4.83 -6.94 11.42
C GLN A 190 -5.71 -7.51 10.30
N THR A 191 -6.54 -8.50 10.60
CA THR A 191 -7.49 -9.06 9.61
C THR A 191 -8.46 -8.00 9.06
N ARG A 192 -8.79 -6.96 9.83
CA ARG A 192 -9.60 -5.82 9.38
C ARG A 192 -8.94 -5.02 8.27
N THR A 193 -7.60 -4.94 8.26
CA THR A 193 -6.82 -4.30 7.20
C THR A 193 -7.05 -4.99 5.86
N LEU A 194 -6.92 -6.32 5.85
CA LEU A 194 -7.15 -7.13 4.66
C LEU A 194 -8.58 -6.94 4.12
N ASP A 195 -9.59 -7.02 5.00
CA ASP A 195 -11.00 -6.87 4.61
C ASP A 195 -11.29 -5.49 4.00
N THR A 196 -10.68 -4.45 4.53
CA THR A 196 -10.81 -3.09 4.00
C THR A 196 -10.22 -2.98 2.60
N HIS A 197 -9.02 -3.51 2.37
CA HIS A 197 -8.40 -3.50 1.04
C HIS A 197 -9.17 -4.38 0.03
N ILE A 198 -9.70 -5.52 0.45
CA ILE A 198 -10.60 -6.34 -0.38
C ILE A 198 -11.86 -5.56 -0.77
N LYS A 199 -12.51 -4.88 0.19
CA LYS A 199 -13.69 -4.06 -0.09
C LYS A 199 -13.42 -3.00 -1.15
N ARG A 200 -12.27 -2.32 -1.08
CA ARG A 200 -11.87 -1.29 -2.04
C ARG A 200 -11.53 -1.86 -3.40
N LEU A 201 -10.75 -2.93 -3.42
CA LEU A 201 -10.42 -3.61 -4.64
C LEU A 201 -11.71 -4.05 -5.37
N ARG A 202 -12.67 -4.62 -4.65
CA ARG A 202 -13.98 -4.96 -5.20
C ARG A 202 -14.72 -3.76 -5.77
N ALA A 203 -14.70 -2.62 -5.07
CA ALA A 203 -15.35 -1.39 -5.55
C ALA A 203 -14.74 -0.90 -6.88
N LYS A 204 -13.41 -1.04 -7.06
CA LYS A 204 -12.71 -0.70 -8.30
C LYS A 204 -12.94 -1.68 -9.44
N LEU A 205 -13.23 -2.94 -9.13
CA LEU A 205 -13.57 -3.96 -10.11
C LEU A 205 -15.00 -3.81 -10.71
N GLY A 206 -15.85 -2.99 -10.11
CA GLY A 206 -17.18 -2.69 -10.63
C GLY A 206 -18.01 -3.94 -10.91
N SER A 207 -18.39 -4.18 -12.17
CA SER A 207 -19.16 -5.37 -12.59
C SER A 207 -18.43 -6.70 -12.37
N TYR A 208 -17.11 -6.69 -12.20
CA TYR A 208 -16.28 -7.87 -11.94
C TYR A 208 -16.08 -8.15 -10.43
N VAL A 209 -16.87 -7.53 -9.57
CA VAL A 209 -16.80 -7.70 -8.09
C VAL A 209 -16.84 -9.16 -7.66
N GLU A 210 -17.61 -9.99 -8.35
CA GLU A 210 -17.76 -11.43 -8.07
C GLU A 210 -16.48 -12.24 -8.37
N SER A 211 -15.49 -11.67 -9.09
CA SER A 211 -14.20 -12.32 -9.29
C SER A 211 -13.43 -12.54 -7.99
N ILE A 212 -13.71 -11.77 -6.95
CA ILE A 212 -13.13 -11.98 -5.63
C ILE A 212 -14.21 -12.50 -4.69
N GLU A 213 -14.19 -13.78 -4.41
CA GLU A 213 -15.13 -14.46 -3.52
C GLU A 213 -14.61 -14.49 -2.08
N THR A 214 -15.50 -14.32 -1.10
CA THR A 214 -15.19 -14.52 0.32
C THR A 214 -15.52 -15.94 0.73
N ILE A 215 -14.51 -16.69 1.17
CA ILE A 215 -14.69 -18.00 1.77
C ILE A 215 -14.77 -17.80 3.29
N ARG A 216 -15.97 -17.87 3.84
CA ARG A 216 -16.23 -17.57 5.26
C ARG A 216 -15.28 -18.33 6.18
N ALA A 217 -14.77 -17.64 7.19
CA ALA A 217 -13.81 -18.13 8.19
C ALA A 217 -12.45 -18.61 7.64
N VAL A 218 -12.21 -18.60 6.32
CA VAL A 218 -10.96 -19.04 5.70
C VAL A 218 -10.19 -17.87 5.08
N GLY A 219 -10.77 -17.21 4.07
CA GLY A 219 -10.05 -16.18 3.33
C GLY A 219 -10.76 -15.75 2.06
N TYR A 220 -9.99 -15.62 0.98
CA TYR A 220 -10.48 -15.12 -0.29
C TYR A 220 -10.03 -16.00 -1.45
N ARG A 221 -10.82 -16.03 -2.51
CA ARG A 221 -10.55 -16.77 -3.72
C ARG A 221 -10.78 -15.87 -4.93
N PHE A 222 -9.88 -15.92 -5.90
CA PHE A 222 -10.10 -15.30 -7.19
C PHE A 222 -10.66 -16.33 -8.16
N ASN A 223 -11.82 -16.04 -8.71
CA ASN A 223 -12.44 -16.80 -9.78
C ASN A 223 -12.21 -16.06 -11.09
N SER A 224 -11.54 -16.68 -12.04
CA SER A 224 -11.38 -16.08 -13.38
C SER A 224 -12.75 -15.73 -13.95
N PRO A 225 -12.97 -14.48 -14.38
CA PRO A 225 -14.21 -14.15 -15.04
C PRO A 225 -14.37 -15.05 -16.28
N LYS A 226 -15.56 -15.59 -16.46
CA LYS A 226 -15.88 -16.28 -17.72
C LYS A 226 -15.76 -15.22 -18.83
N LEU A 227 -15.01 -15.55 -19.88
CA LEU A 227 -14.94 -14.72 -21.07
C LEU A 227 -16.37 -14.30 -21.43
N SER A 228 -16.64 -13.02 -21.43
CA SER A 228 -17.89 -12.50 -21.97
C SER A 228 -17.92 -12.95 -23.44
N LYS A 229 -18.81 -13.89 -23.78
CA LYS A 229 -19.06 -14.23 -25.18
C LYS A 229 -19.63 -12.93 -25.79
N GLY A 230 -18.81 -12.26 -26.63
CA GLY A 230 -19.26 -11.20 -27.50
C GLY A 230 -20.29 -11.70 -28.51
#